data_551d537f695e0db5568e792e625b6c3f
#
_entry.id   551d537f695e0db5568e792e625b6c3f
#
_cell.length_a   1.000
_cell.length_b   1.000
_cell.length_c   1.000
_cell.angle_alpha   90.00
_cell.angle_beta   90.00
_cell.angle_gamma   90.00
#
_symmetry.space_group_name_H-M   'P 1'
#
loop_
_entity.id
_entity.type
_entity.pdbx_description
1 polymer ?
#
loop_
_entity_poly.entity_id
_entity_poly.type
_entity_poly.pdbx_seq_one_letter_code
_entity_poly.pdbx_strand_id
1 'polypeptide(L)'
;MIELFTADTPNGWKISIMLEEIDFKYKLTKVNLSGDQFKPEFKKISPFNKIPVIIDHENNKTVFESGVILMYLGEKSKKLYPEADRLEINQWLMAQMAIVGPMIGQHHQFHYYHQGKSEWGEERYFKITRKIYEDLEDRLAQSKFLANDKYSIA
;
A
#
# COMPACT_ATOMS: atom_id res chain seq x y z
N MET A 1 -15.71 5.54 13.77
CA MET A 1 -15.26 6.41 12.66
C MET A 1 -13.76 6.20 12.44
N ILE A 2 -13.33 6.04 11.19
CA ILE A 2 -11.91 5.92 10.81
C ILE A 2 -11.31 7.32 10.64
N GLU A 3 -10.08 7.54 11.12
CA GLU A 3 -9.25 8.69 10.76
C GLU A 3 -8.03 8.18 9.98
N LEU A 4 -7.85 8.70 8.75
CA LEU A 4 -6.76 8.33 7.84
C LEU A 4 -5.70 9.42 7.84
N PHE A 5 -4.49 9.10 8.28
CA PHE A 5 -3.28 9.93 8.16
C PHE A 5 -2.53 9.53 6.89
N THR A 6 -2.46 10.44 5.91
CA THR A 6 -1.92 10.12 4.60
C THR A 6 -1.29 11.31 3.88
N ALA A 7 -0.67 11.04 2.75
CA ALA A 7 -0.18 12.02 1.77
C ALA A 7 -0.47 11.51 0.36
N ASP A 8 -0.31 12.37 -0.65
CA ASP A 8 -0.56 12.06 -2.06
C ASP A 8 0.54 11.12 -2.61
N THR A 9 0.45 9.85 -2.24
CA THR A 9 1.41 8.81 -2.61
C THR A 9 0.66 7.51 -2.96
N PRO A 10 1.25 6.61 -3.76
CA PRO A 10 0.62 5.32 -4.08
C PRO A 10 0.21 4.51 -2.85
N ASN A 11 1.00 4.55 -1.76
CA ASN A 11 0.65 3.84 -0.53
C ASN A 11 -0.55 4.47 0.20
N GLY A 12 -0.64 5.81 0.18
CA GLY A 12 -1.78 6.54 0.75
C GLY A 12 -3.06 6.27 -0.04
N TRP A 13 -2.98 6.27 -1.36
CA TRP A 13 -4.12 6.03 -2.23
C TRP A 13 -4.75 4.65 -2.06
N LYS A 14 -3.97 3.60 -1.77
CA LYS A 14 -4.53 2.29 -1.46
C LYS A 14 -5.63 2.36 -0.41
N ILE A 15 -5.40 3.16 0.65
CA ILE A 15 -6.32 3.22 1.78
C ILE A 15 -7.51 4.12 1.50
N SER A 16 -7.31 5.26 0.82
CA SER A 16 -8.45 6.08 0.41
C SER A 16 -9.36 5.34 -0.58
N ILE A 17 -8.78 4.63 -1.58
CA ILE A 17 -9.56 3.78 -2.49
C ILE A 17 -10.34 2.72 -1.70
N MET A 18 -9.67 2.01 -0.79
CA MET A 18 -10.35 0.99 0.02
C MET A 18 -11.52 1.56 0.82
N LEU A 19 -11.35 2.71 1.45
CA LEU A 19 -12.40 3.33 2.25
C LEU A 19 -13.61 3.74 1.41
N GLU A 20 -13.39 4.24 0.19
CA GLU A 20 -14.46 4.53 -0.77
C GLU A 20 -15.15 3.24 -1.27
N GLU A 21 -14.40 2.20 -1.63
CA GLU A 21 -14.95 0.92 -2.10
C GLU A 21 -15.84 0.23 -1.06
N ILE A 22 -15.51 0.36 0.22
CA ILE A 22 -16.32 -0.23 1.30
C ILE A 22 -17.40 0.71 1.83
N ASP A 23 -17.47 1.95 1.35
CA ASP A 23 -18.42 2.99 1.76
C ASP A 23 -18.30 3.35 3.26
N PHE A 24 -17.06 3.47 3.75
CA PHE A 24 -16.80 3.89 5.12
C PHE A 24 -16.57 5.40 5.21
N LYS A 25 -17.36 6.06 6.06
CA LYS A 25 -17.09 7.46 6.41
C LYS A 25 -15.79 7.58 7.19
N TYR A 26 -14.91 8.47 6.74
CA TYR A 26 -13.62 8.71 7.38
C TYR A 26 -13.26 10.19 7.41
N LYS A 27 -12.41 10.53 8.36
CA LYS A 27 -11.73 11.82 8.42
C LYS A 27 -10.36 11.67 7.77
N LEU A 28 -10.01 12.54 6.84
CA LEU A 28 -8.68 12.59 6.23
C LEU A 28 -7.83 13.65 6.93
N THR A 29 -6.66 13.23 7.42
CA THR A 29 -5.63 14.08 7.98
C THR A 29 -4.38 14.02 7.11
N LYS A 30 -4.11 15.10 6.36
CA LYS A 30 -2.96 15.19 5.46
C LYS A 30 -1.68 15.40 6.25
N VAL A 31 -0.67 14.56 5.99
CA VAL A 31 0.65 14.61 6.61
C VAL A 31 1.63 15.24 5.61
N ASN A 32 2.29 16.34 5.99
CA ASN A 32 3.33 16.94 5.16
C ASN A 32 4.63 16.13 5.30
N LEU A 33 5.02 15.43 4.23
CA LEU A 33 6.22 14.59 4.20
C LEU A 33 7.55 15.37 4.20
N SER A 34 7.49 16.70 4.24
CA SER A 34 8.68 17.54 4.44
C SER A 34 9.06 17.72 5.92
N GLY A 35 8.39 17.04 6.85
CA GLY A 35 8.75 17.14 8.27
C GLY A 35 7.72 16.61 9.27
N ASP A 36 6.42 16.64 8.97
CA ASP A 36 5.39 16.23 9.93
C ASP A 36 5.52 14.77 10.38
N GLN A 37 5.98 13.89 9.48
CA GLN A 37 6.18 12.47 9.77
C GLN A 37 7.24 12.23 10.86
N PHE A 38 8.12 13.20 11.13
CA PHE A 38 9.17 13.08 12.17
C PHE A 38 8.75 13.67 13.51
N LYS A 39 7.58 14.30 13.59
CA LYS A 39 7.08 14.84 14.86
C LYS A 39 6.81 13.73 15.87
N PRO A 40 7.08 13.97 17.18
CA PRO A 40 6.87 12.96 18.22
C PRO A 40 5.45 12.41 18.26
N GLU A 41 4.43 13.23 17.97
CA GLU A 41 3.03 12.85 17.94
C GLU A 41 2.75 11.82 16.84
N PHE A 42 3.32 12.03 15.65
CA PHE A 42 3.15 11.09 14.55
C PHE A 42 3.94 9.80 14.78
N LYS A 43 5.12 9.89 15.38
CA LYS A 43 5.93 8.72 15.71
C LYS A 43 5.22 7.76 16.67
N LYS A 44 4.33 8.24 17.54
CA LYS A 44 3.53 7.40 18.46
C LYS A 44 2.56 6.49 17.70
N ILE A 45 2.07 6.91 16.53
CA ILE A 45 1.13 6.15 15.70
C ILE A 45 1.81 5.45 14.52
N SER A 46 3.01 5.87 14.13
CA SER A 46 3.82 5.29 13.06
C SER A 46 5.27 5.12 13.49
N PRO A 47 5.65 3.95 14.02
CA PRO A 47 7.00 3.70 14.54
C PRO A 47 8.13 3.96 13.54
N PHE A 48 7.86 3.80 12.25
CA PHE A 48 8.81 4.02 11.16
C PHE A 48 8.66 5.39 10.46
N ASN A 49 7.83 6.30 11.02
CA ASN A 49 7.54 7.62 10.45
C ASN A 49 7.04 7.55 8.99
N LYS A 50 6.18 6.57 8.70
CA LYS A 50 5.61 6.33 7.36
C LYS A 50 4.09 6.52 7.36
N ILE A 51 3.58 6.97 6.23
CA ILE A 51 2.15 6.94 5.90
C ILE A 51 1.89 5.73 4.98
N PRO A 52 0.64 5.24 4.90
CA PRO A 52 -0.55 5.63 5.66
C PRO A 52 -0.60 5.04 7.08
N VAL A 53 -1.39 5.67 7.94
CA VAL A 53 -1.81 5.15 9.24
C VAL A 53 -3.30 5.39 9.40
N ILE A 54 -4.03 4.50 10.02
CA ILE A 54 -5.42 4.75 10.43
C ILE A 54 -5.55 4.68 11.96
N ILE A 55 -6.48 5.48 12.49
CA ILE A 55 -7.01 5.32 13.85
C ILE A 55 -8.50 4.96 13.72
N ASP A 56 -8.87 3.81 14.23
CA ASP A 56 -10.26 3.43 14.38
C ASP A 56 -10.77 3.86 15.75
N HIS A 57 -11.51 4.95 15.80
CA HIS A 57 -12.04 5.53 17.03
C HIS A 57 -13.16 4.70 17.69
N GLU A 58 -13.73 3.70 17.01
CA GLU A 58 -14.75 2.82 17.61
C GLU A 58 -14.14 1.85 18.62
N ASN A 59 -12.91 1.42 18.38
CA ASN A 59 -12.23 0.43 19.23
C ASN A 59 -10.84 0.88 19.69
N ASN A 60 -10.48 2.15 19.45
CA ASN A 60 -9.21 2.77 19.81
C ASN A 60 -7.98 2.02 19.24
N LYS A 61 -8.13 1.47 18.02
CA LYS A 61 -7.01 0.78 17.34
C LYS A 61 -6.29 1.74 16.40
N THR A 62 -4.97 1.76 16.54
CA THR A 62 -4.07 2.38 15.57
C THR A 62 -3.46 1.29 14.71
N VAL A 63 -3.54 1.43 13.38
CA VAL A 63 -3.03 0.45 12.43
C VAL A 63 -2.11 1.17 11.44
N PHE A 64 -0.90 0.69 11.29
CA PHE A 64 0.07 1.12 10.30
C PHE A 64 0.41 -0.04 9.36
N GLU A 65 1.18 0.21 8.29
CA GLU A 65 1.41 -0.65 7.12
C GLU A 65 0.17 -0.75 6.21
N SER A 66 0.30 -0.27 4.97
CA SER A 66 -0.84 -0.21 4.04
C SER A 66 -1.49 -1.59 3.81
N GLY A 67 -0.70 -2.67 3.72
CA GLY A 67 -1.24 -4.03 3.59
C GLY A 67 -2.04 -4.47 4.80
N VAL A 68 -1.57 -4.18 6.02
CA VAL A 68 -2.29 -4.51 7.26
C VAL A 68 -3.56 -3.69 7.39
N ILE A 69 -3.52 -2.41 6.99
CA ILE A 69 -4.71 -1.54 6.97
C ILE A 69 -5.77 -2.10 6.02
N LEU A 70 -5.39 -2.54 4.82
CA LEU A 70 -6.30 -3.17 3.86
C LEU A 70 -6.96 -4.42 4.44
N MET A 71 -6.17 -5.32 5.06
CA MET A 71 -6.69 -6.52 5.73
C MET A 71 -7.66 -6.16 6.86
N TYR A 72 -7.29 -5.22 7.72
CA TYR A 72 -8.12 -4.74 8.83
C TYR A 72 -9.47 -4.19 8.34
N LEU A 73 -9.44 -3.33 7.33
CA LEU A 73 -10.65 -2.74 6.75
C LEU A 73 -11.51 -3.80 6.05
N GLY A 74 -10.88 -4.74 5.33
CA GLY A 74 -11.57 -5.88 4.71
C GLY A 74 -12.27 -6.77 5.74
N GLU A 75 -11.61 -7.08 6.86
CA GLU A 75 -12.21 -7.84 7.95
C GLU A 75 -13.37 -7.08 8.65
N LYS A 76 -13.17 -5.79 8.90
CA LYS A 76 -14.17 -4.94 9.55
C LYS A 76 -15.42 -4.77 8.69
N SER A 77 -15.26 -4.57 7.39
CA SER A 77 -16.37 -4.33 6.45
C SER A 77 -17.01 -5.61 5.91
N LYS A 78 -16.34 -6.75 6.00
CA LYS A 78 -16.69 -8.01 5.31
C LYS A 78 -16.72 -7.87 3.78
N LYS A 79 -16.02 -6.89 3.21
CA LYS A 79 -15.92 -6.63 1.77
C LYS A 79 -14.49 -6.82 1.28
N LEU A 80 -14.31 -7.27 0.06
CA LEU A 80 -13.04 -7.38 -0.68
C LEU A 80 -11.97 -8.28 -0.04
N TYR A 81 -12.31 -9.01 1.04
CA TYR A 81 -11.40 -9.89 1.76
C TYR A 81 -12.13 -11.14 2.29
N PRO A 82 -12.73 -11.97 1.38
CA PRO A 82 -13.47 -13.17 1.76
C PRO A 82 -12.55 -14.23 2.37
N GLU A 83 -13.04 -14.93 3.37
CA GLU A 83 -12.28 -15.94 4.12
C GLU A 83 -11.78 -17.09 3.23
N ALA A 84 -12.62 -17.53 2.30
CA ALA A 84 -12.30 -18.63 1.39
C ALA A 84 -11.07 -18.37 0.49
N ASP A 85 -10.82 -17.10 0.15
CA ASP A 85 -9.76 -16.70 -0.78
C ASP A 85 -8.55 -16.04 -0.06
N ARG A 86 -8.56 -15.99 1.29
CA ARG A 86 -7.56 -15.26 2.09
C ARG A 86 -6.13 -15.64 1.81
N LEU A 87 -5.85 -16.93 1.61
CA LEU A 87 -4.49 -17.36 1.37
C LEU A 87 -3.94 -16.74 0.09
N GLU A 88 -4.68 -16.83 -0.99
CA GLU A 88 -4.25 -16.27 -2.28
C GLU A 88 -4.20 -14.75 -2.26
N ILE A 89 -5.20 -14.10 -1.68
CA ILE A 89 -5.20 -12.64 -1.48
C ILE A 89 -3.97 -12.19 -0.69
N ASN A 90 -3.64 -12.87 0.41
CA ASN A 90 -2.48 -12.54 1.23
C ASN A 90 -1.16 -12.74 0.49
N GLN A 91 -1.05 -13.79 -0.33
CA GLN A 91 0.16 -14.01 -1.14
C GLN A 91 0.42 -12.83 -2.09
N TRP A 92 -0.60 -12.40 -2.83
CA TRP A 92 -0.47 -11.26 -3.75
C TRP A 92 -0.30 -9.94 -3.02
N LEU A 93 -1.01 -9.74 -1.91
CA LEU A 93 -0.83 -8.55 -1.08
C LEU A 93 0.58 -8.48 -0.49
N MET A 94 1.14 -9.59 0.00
CA MET A 94 2.52 -9.62 0.50
C MET A 94 3.54 -9.48 -0.63
N ALA A 95 3.28 -10.00 -1.82
CA ALA A 95 4.11 -9.75 -3.00
C ALA A 95 4.16 -8.24 -3.32
N GLN A 96 3.02 -7.54 -3.21
CA GLN A 96 3.00 -6.08 -3.36
C GLN A 96 3.85 -5.40 -2.26
N MET A 97 3.71 -5.81 -0.98
CA MET A 97 4.44 -5.18 0.12
C MET A 97 5.95 -5.45 0.07
N ALA A 98 6.36 -6.65 -0.31
CA ALA A 98 7.75 -7.08 -0.25
C ALA A 98 8.53 -6.84 -1.57
N ILE A 99 7.85 -6.87 -2.71
CA ILE A 99 8.50 -6.85 -4.03
C ILE A 99 8.03 -5.66 -4.86
N VAL A 100 6.75 -5.63 -5.25
CA VAL A 100 6.24 -4.68 -6.25
C VAL A 100 6.43 -3.23 -5.76
N GLY A 101 5.90 -2.90 -4.60
CA GLY A 101 5.98 -1.55 -4.03
C GLY A 101 7.41 -1.09 -3.79
N PRO A 102 8.24 -1.83 -3.02
CA PRO A 102 9.61 -1.44 -2.74
C PRO A 102 10.49 -1.34 -3.98
N MET A 103 10.42 -2.29 -4.91
CA MET A 103 11.32 -2.30 -6.08
C MET A 103 10.96 -1.23 -7.09
N ILE A 104 9.67 -1.02 -7.39
CA ILE A 104 9.21 0.09 -8.23
C ILE A 104 9.52 1.44 -7.55
N GLY A 105 9.40 1.51 -6.22
CA GLY A 105 9.79 2.68 -5.44
C GLY A 105 11.28 3.00 -5.57
N GLN A 106 12.16 1.99 -5.54
CA GLN A 106 13.60 2.20 -5.79
C GLN A 106 13.87 2.61 -7.24
N HIS A 107 13.19 2.01 -8.22
CA HIS A 107 13.30 2.49 -9.60
C HIS A 107 12.95 3.97 -9.71
N HIS A 108 11.86 4.41 -9.07
CA HIS A 108 11.47 5.82 -9.04
C HIS A 108 12.54 6.70 -8.39
N GLN A 109 13.18 6.24 -7.29
CA GLN A 109 14.27 6.95 -6.64
C GLN A 109 15.47 7.16 -7.57
N PHE A 110 15.95 6.12 -8.23
CA PHE A 110 17.14 6.20 -9.08
C PHE A 110 16.86 6.87 -10.42
N HIS A 111 15.74 6.55 -11.05
CA HIS A 111 15.45 6.99 -12.43
C HIS A 111 14.81 8.38 -12.51
N TYR A 112 14.14 8.85 -11.43
CA TYR A 112 13.46 10.14 -11.42
C TYR A 112 14.12 11.13 -10.45
N TYR A 113 14.19 10.83 -9.16
CA TYR A 113 14.69 11.80 -8.17
C TYR A 113 16.21 11.94 -8.18
N HIS A 114 16.95 10.90 -8.54
CA HIS A 114 18.42 10.86 -8.47
C HIS A 114 19.04 10.42 -9.80
N GLN A 115 18.40 10.76 -10.92
CA GLN A 115 18.87 10.42 -12.27
C GLN A 115 20.32 10.88 -12.48
N GLY A 116 21.15 10.02 -13.05
CA GLY A 116 22.58 10.26 -13.30
C GLY A 116 23.48 10.14 -12.07
N LYS A 117 22.93 9.81 -10.88
CA LYS A 117 23.73 9.63 -9.66
C LYS A 117 24.33 8.23 -9.51
N SER A 118 23.72 7.22 -10.14
CA SER A 118 24.20 5.85 -10.10
C SER A 118 23.69 5.06 -11.30
N GLU A 119 24.51 4.95 -12.33
CA GLU A 119 24.20 4.15 -13.54
C GLU A 119 23.86 2.70 -13.17
N TRP A 120 24.61 2.10 -12.27
CA TRP A 120 24.33 0.75 -11.77
C TRP A 120 22.96 0.64 -11.09
N GLY A 121 22.59 1.61 -10.25
CA GLY A 121 21.29 1.64 -9.57
C GLY A 121 20.15 1.80 -10.57
N GLU A 122 20.27 2.71 -11.52
CA GLU A 122 19.29 2.95 -12.58
C GLU A 122 19.07 1.69 -13.42
N GLU A 123 20.14 1.07 -13.92
CA GLU A 123 20.05 -0.15 -14.72
C GLU A 123 19.45 -1.33 -13.92
N ARG A 124 19.92 -1.53 -12.69
CA ARG A 124 19.45 -2.60 -11.81
C ARG A 124 17.95 -2.51 -11.58
N TYR A 125 17.48 -1.36 -11.09
CA TYR A 125 16.06 -1.21 -10.73
C TYR A 125 15.15 -1.09 -11.94
N PHE A 126 15.64 -0.61 -13.08
CA PHE A 126 14.91 -0.71 -14.34
C PHE A 126 14.65 -2.18 -14.73
N LYS A 127 15.68 -3.03 -14.71
CA LYS A 127 15.55 -4.46 -15.03
C LYS A 127 14.59 -5.18 -14.08
N ILE A 128 14.70 -4.91 -12.77
CA ILE A 128 13.82 -5.49 -11.76
C ILE A 128 12.37 -5.05 -11.99
N THR A 129 12.15 -3.76 -12.20
CA THR A 129 10.81 -3.20 -12.43
C THR A 129 10.18 -3.78 -13.70
N ARG A 130 10.94 -3.86 -14.79
CA ARG A 130 10.48 -4.48 -16.03
C ARG A 130 10.05 -5.93 -15.80
N LYS A 131 10.87 -6.72 -15.10
CA LYS A 131 10.52 -8.11 -14.78
C LYS A 131 9.26 -8.22 -13.94
N ILE A 132 9.06 -7.32 -12.96
CA ILE A 132 7.84 -7.27 -12.16
C ILE A 132 6.61 -7.04 -13.06
N TYR A 133 6.67 -6.11 -14.01
CA TYR A 133 5.55 -5.89 -14.94
C TYR A 133 5.29 -7.10 -15.84
N GLU A 134 6.33 -7.76 -16.33
CA GLU A 134 6.22 -8.98 -17.12
C GLU A 134 5.52 -10.09 -16.29
N ASP A 135 5.91 -10.30 -15.03
CA ASP A 135 5.30 -11.30 -14.14
C ASP A 135 3.83 -10.98 -13.80
N LEU A 136 3.51 -9.71 -13.61
CA LEU A 136 2.12 -9.27 -13.38
C LEU A 136 1.27 -9.45 -14.63
N GLU A 137 1.81 -9.17 -15.81
CA GLU A 137 1.13 -9.37 -17.11
C GLU A 137 0.85 -10.86 -17.35
N ASP A 138 1.84 -11.72 -17.10
CA ASP A 138 1.69 -13.17 -17.20
C ASP A 138 0.58 -13.69 -16.27
N ARG A 139 0.48 -13.15 -15.07
CA ARG A 139 -0.60 -13.48 -14.12
C ARG A 139 -1.96 -13.02 -14.63
N LEU A 140 -2.06 -11.76 -15.09
CA LEU A 140 -3.32 -11.17 -15.56
C LEU A 140 -3.79 -11.74 -16.90
N ALA A 141 -2.90 -12.36 -17.68
CA ALA A 141 -3.29 -13.15 -18.86
C ALA A 141 -4.06 -14.43 -18.48
N GLN A 142 -3.92 -14.92 -17.24
CA GLN A 142 -4.52 -16.17 -16.75
C GLN A 142 -5.68 -15.93 -15.79
N SER A 143 -5.83 -14.73 -15.23
CA SER A 143 -6.82 -14.40 -14.21
C SER A 143 -7.28 -12.97 -14.37
N LYS A 144 -8.56 -12.72 -14.11
CA LYS A 144 -9.15 -11.39 -14.23
C LYS A 144 -8.56 -10.36 -13.26
N PHE A 145 -8.15 -10.80 -12.07
CA PHE A 145 -7.47 -10.02 -11.04
C PHE A 145 -6.27 -10.81 -10.51
N LEU A 146 -5.40 -10.18 -9.74
CA LEU A 146 -4.20 -10.85 -9.19
C LEU A 146 -4.56 -12.01 -8.27
N ALA A 147 -5.53 -11.82 -7.38
CA ALA A 147 -6.03 -12.89 -6.51
C ALA A 147 -7.39 -13.35 -7.02
N ASN A 148 -7.43 -14.44 -7.79
CA ASN A 148 -8.63 -15.01 -8.38
C ASN A 148 -9.35 -14.12 -9.43
N ASP A 149 -10.58 -14.49 -9.75
CA ASP A 149 -11.42 -13.77 -10.72
C ASP A 149 -12.32 -12.71 -10.06
N LYS A 150 -12.08 -12.40 -8.78
CA LYS A 150 -12.85 -11.43 -8.02
C LYS A 150 -11.96 -10.27 -7.54
N TYR A 151 -12.49 -9.06 -7.66
CA TYR A 151 -11.84 -7.88 -7.11
C TYR A 151 -11.67 -8.00 -5.59
N SER A 152 -10.48 -7.70 -5.10
CA SER A 152 -10.10 -7.87 -3.69
C SER A 152 -9.12 -6.80 -3.24
N ILE A 153 -8.64 -6.90 -2.01
CA ILE A 153 -7.59 -6.01 -1.46
C ILE A 153 -6.18 -6.27 -2.01
N ALA A 154 -6.02 -7.25 -2.90
CA ALA A 154 -4.74 -7.58 -3.55
C ALA A 154 -4.67 -7.07 -4.98
#